data_e7c556b3b8f5301da7ec4175ecc7979e
#
_entry.id   e7c556b3b8f5301da7ec4175ecc7979e
#
_cell.length_a   1.000
_cell.length_b   1.000
_cell.length_c   1.000
_cell.angle_alpha   90.00
_cell.angle_beta   90.00
_cell.angle_gamma   90.00
#
_symmetry.space_group_name_H-M   'P 1'
#
loop_
_entity.id
_entity.type
_entity.pdbx_description
1 polymer ?
#
loop_
_entity_poly.entity_id
_entity_poly.type
_entity_poly.pdbx_seq_one_letter_code
_entity_poly.pdbx_strand_id
1 'polypeptide(L)'
;MASIKGTQFDVGDYVYVINEDGTCAVLNTMRHEEISGWTHWTTEGEFKDVVVLEKEVYFLVYRNNEYFLEKLTENTYTDHNVVINGVEPTTYEVVHSGVPVVHDGVEVVHTDYTTGTPVTSITTDYNAAFSATEFKVIADYSIMPDATYEGTGGSNVFTITRDAYRLEVGLNFKTSVITLPVSNETQKGVTLHRRKRIVKVDINVLNSLGVYARKRYTADRQFTVVLDEAPTPFTGFKEMYLLGYDRLQEVEIRQEEPLPFTLRGIGTEIAY
;
A
#
# COMPACT_ATOMS: atom_id res chain seq x y z
N MET A 1 0.23 -6.90 24.53
CA MET A 1 -0.64 -5.76 24.16
C MET A 1 0.13 -4.46 24.33
N ALA A 2 0.10 -3.58 23.37
CA ALA A 2 0.74 -2.26 23.42
C ALA A 2 -0.18 -1.18 22.84
N SER A 3 0.04 0.09 23.19
CA SER A 3 -0.75 1.19 22.66
C SER A 3 0.12 2.40 22.33
N ILE A 4 -0.24 3.11 21.28
CA ILE A 4 0.36 4.38 20.88
C ILE A 4 -0.72 5.45 20.81
N LYS A 5 -0.42 6.62 21.35
CA LYS A 5 -1.32 7.79 21.27
C LYS A 5 -0.96 8.64 20.07
N GLY A 6 -1.97 9.02 19.30
CA GLY A 6 -1.83 10.02 18.25
C GLY A 6 -1.34 11.36 18.83
N THR A 7 -0.49 12.03 18.07
CA THR A 7 0.12 13.31 18.49
C THR A 7 -0.59 14.54 17.94
N GLN A 8 -1.52 14.34 17.01
CA GLN A 8 -2.32 15.38 16.35
C GLN A 8 -3.80 15.03 16.42
N PHE A 9 -4.67 16.02 16.24
CA PHE A 9 -6.12 15.82 16.24
C PHE A 9 -6.60 14.87 15.13
N ASP A 10 -5.83 14.72 14.07
CA ASP A 10 -6.17 13.89 12.91
C ASP A 10 -5.61 12.45 12.97
N VAL A 11 -4.84 12.13 14.01
CA VAL A 11 -4.23 10.81 14.18
C VAL A 11 -4.88 10.11 15.36
N GLY A 12 -5.52 8.98 15.11
CA GLY A 12 -6.16 8.17 16.15
C GLY A 12 -5.16 7.52 17.10
N ASP A 13 -5.67 7.11 18.24
CA ASP A 13 -4.95 6.23 19.15
C ASP A 13 -5.01 4.79 18.61
N TYR A 14 -3.92 4.06 18.68
CA TYR A 14 -3.86 2.66 18.27
C TYR A 14 -3.58 1.75 19.46
N VAL A 15 -4.27 0.62 19.50
CA VAL A 15 -4.01 -0.46 20.46
C VAL A 15 -3.77 -1.75 19.69
N TYR A 16 -2.65 -2.38 19.94
CA TYR A 16 -2.23 -3.63 19.32
C TYR A 16 -2.41 -4.78 20.31
N VAL A 17 -3.12 -5.82 19.91
CA VAL A 17 -3.39 -7.01 20.71
C VAL A 17 -2.96 -8.23 19.93
N ILE A 18 -1.97 -8.96 20.42
CA ILE A 18 -1.56 -10.23 19.83
C ILE A 18 -2.51 -11.31 20.32
N ASN A 19 -3.08 -12.05 19.39
CA ASN A 19 -3.97 -13.17 19.62
C ASN A 19 -3.18 -14.48 19.82
N GLU A 20 -3.81 -15.49 20.44
CA GLU A 20 -3.20 -16.79 20.65
C GLU A 20 -2.88 -17.54 19.35
N ASP A 21 -3.58 -17.24 18.27
CA ASP A 21 -3.38 -17.80 16.93
C ASP A 21 -2.23 -17.16 16.14
N GLY A 22 -1.50 -16.23 16.74
CA GLY A 22 -0.39 -15.52 16.09
C GLY A 22 -0.81 -14.35 15.20
N THR A 23 -2.08 -13.97 15.19
CA THR A 23 -2.56 -12.77 14.50
C THR A 23 -2.52 -11.54 15.41
N CYS A 24 -2.67 -10.35 14.85
CA CYS A 24 -2.76 -9.12 15.62
C CYS A 24 -4.09 -8.40 15.36
N ALA A 25 -4.86 -8.15 16.42
CA ALA A 25 -6.00 -7.26 16.36
C ALA A 25 -5.56 -5.82 16.66
N VAL A 26 -5.89 -4.90 15.78
CA VAL A 26 -5.53 -3.49 15.91
C VAL A 26 -6.79 -2.66 16.04
N LEU A 27 -6.92 -1.97 17.17
CA LEU A 27 -7.97 -0.98 17.39
C LEU A 27 -7.42 0.40 17.02
N ASN A 28 -8.12 1.10 16.15
CA ASN A 28 -7.97 2.53 15.93
C ASN A 28 -9.15 3.26 16.58
N THR A 29 -8.88 4.31 17.35
CA THR A 29 -9.93 5.12 17.96
C THR A 29 -9.61 6.60 17.89
N MET A 30 -10.59 7.39 17.46
CA MET A 30 -10.57 8.86 17.45
C MET A 30 -11.66 9.35 18.38
N ARG A 31 -11.30 9.63 19.65
CA ARG A 31 -12.25 9.93 20.73
C ARG A 31 -13.11 11.17 20.47
N HIS A 32 -12.55 12.18 19.83
CA HIS A 32 -13.27 13.43 19.55
C HIS A 32 -14.26 13.30 18.41
N GLU A 33 -14.12 12.29 17.54
CA GLU A 33 -15.06 11.97 16.46
C GLU A 33 -15.96 10.77 16.80
N GLU A 34 -15.81 10.19 17.99
CA GLU A 34 -16.54 8.99 18.44
C GLU A 34 -16.37 7.79 17.49
N ILE A 35 -15.25 7.76 16.75
CA ILE A 35 -14.94 6.69 15.80
C ILE A 35 -14.05 5.66 16.49
N SER A 36 -14.39 4.39 16.32
CA SER A 36 -13.52 3.28 16.68
C SER A 36 -13.69 2.15 15.68
N GLY A 37 -12.59 1.50 15.31
CA GLY A 37 -12.61 0.39 14.38
C GLY A 37 -11.53 -0.63 14.69
N TRP A 38 -11.88 -1.91 14.57
CA TRP A 38 -10.95 -3.01 14.67
C TRP A 38 -10.52 -3.48 13.30
N THR A 39 -9.22 -3.75 13.14
CA THR A 39 -8.64 -4.41 11.97
C THR A 39 -7.91 -5.67 12.42
N HIS A 40 -7.87 -6.64 11.53
CA HIS A 40 -7.20 -7.91 11.75
C HIS A 40 -5.96 -7.97 10.87
N TRP A 41 -4.80 -8.10 11.48
CA TRP A 41 -3.52 -8.18 10.80
C TRP A 41 -2.97 -9.60 10.88
N THR A 42 -2.50 -10.06 9.75
CA THR A 42 -1.79 -11.33 9.61
C THR A 42 -0.43 -11.08 9.00
N THR A 43 0.49 -11.99 9.21
CA THR A 43 1.83 -11.97 8.63
C THR A 43 2.20 -13.39 8.17
N GLU A 44 3.19 -13.51 7.32
CA GLU A 44 3.78 -14.81 7.01
C GLU A 44 4.61 -15.28 8.22
N GLY A 45 4.00 -16.12 9.05
CA GLY A 45 4.47 -16.50 10.37
C GLY A 45 3.49 -16.13 11.48
N GLU A 46 3.97 -15.80 12.66
CA GLU A 46 3.13 -15.49 13.82
C GLU A 46 3.66 -14.27 14.57
N PHE A 47 2.80 -13.33 14.89
CA PHE A 47 3.11 -12.29 15.88
C PHE A 47 3.18 -12.90 17.27
N LYS A 48 4.27 -12.68 17.99
CA LYS A 48 4.48 -13.22 19.35
C LYS A 48 4.36 -12.15 20.42
N ASP A 49 4.84 -10.94 20.14
CA ASP A 49 4.73 -9.83 21.09
C ASP A 49 4.75 -8.48 20.35
N VAL A 50 4.34 -7.43 21.03
CA VAL A 50 4.36 -6.05 20.54
C VAL A 50 4.76 -5.10 21.63
N VAL A 51 5.65 -4.17 21.30
CA VAL A 51 6.10 -3.12 22.21
C VAL A 51 6.10 -1.76 21.49
N VAL A 52 5.76 -0.71 22.24
CA VAL A 52 5.87 0.67 21.78
C VAL A 52 7.01 1.34 22.55
N LEU A 53 7.99 1.85 21.82
CA LEU A 53 9.13 2.57 22.36
C LEU A 53 9.28 3.91 21.61
N GLU A 54 9.28 5.03 22.33
CA GLU A 54 9.46 6.38 21.76
C GLU A 54 8.54 6.69 20.55
N LYS A 55 7.29 6.24 20.60
CA LYS A 55 6.28 6.32 19.53
C LYS A 55 6.53 5.44 18.30
N GLU A 56 7.47 4.55 18.36
CA GLU A 56 7.69 3.53 17.35
C GLU A 56 7.13 2.20 17.84
N VAL A 57 6.55 1.44 16.92
CA VAL A 57 5.94 0.13 17.22
C VAL A 57 6.87 -0.96 16.72
N TYR A 58 7.18 -1.89 17.60
CA TYR A 58 8.01 -3.05 17.28
C TYR A 58 7.22 -4.32 17.54
N PHE A 59 7.28 -5.25 16.60
CA PHE A 59 6.71 -6.58 16.71
C PHE A 59 7.81 -7.62 16.82
N LEU A 60 7.65 -8.56 17.75
CA LEU A 60 8.39 -9.80 17.74
C LEU A 60 7.63 -10.81 16.88
N VAL A 61 8.21 -11.19 15.77
CA VAL A 61 7.58 -12.10 14.80
C VAL A 61 8.37 -13.39 14.72
N TYR A 62 7.67 -14.52 14.72
CA TYR A 62 8.26 -15.84 14.53
C TYR A 62 7.99 -16.32 13.12
N ARG A 63 9.05 -16.48 12.33
CA ARG A 63 9.01 -16.92 10.92
C ARG A 63 10.08 -18.01 10.70
N ASN A 64 9.74 -19.06 9.99
CA ASN A 64 10.71 -20.08 9.55
C ASN A 64 11.66 -20.58 10.65
N ASN A 65 11.13 -20.81 11.85
CA ASN A 65 11.85 -21.26 13.05
C ASN A 65 12.84 -20.23 13.65
N GLU A 66 12.71 -18.95 13.28
CA GLU A 66 13.51 -17.84 13.81
C GLU A 66 12.64 -16.72 14.33
N TYR A 67 13.19 -15.94 15.26
CA TYR A 67 12.53 -14.74 15.79
C TYR A 67 13.12 -13.49 15.17
N PHE A 68 12.26 -12.61 14.70
CA PHE A 68 12.63 -11.31 14.12
C PHE A 68 12.01 -10.19 14.97
N LEU A 69 12.81 -9.15 15.23
CA LEU A 69 12.30 -7.90 15.78
C LEU A 69 12.07 -6.94 14.62
N GLU A 70 10.82 -6.69 14.30
CA GLU A 70 10.40 -5.90 13.16
C GLU A 70 9.81 -4.57 13.61
N LYS A 71 10.18 -3.50 12.97
CA LYS A 71 9.65 -2.15 13.23
C LYS A 71 8.55 -1.84 12.23
N LEU A 72 7.41 -1.35 12.73
CA LEU A 72 6.38 -0.78 11.86
C LEU A 72 6.89 0.53 11.26
N THR A 73 6.96 0.61 9.95
CA THR A 73 7.44 1.78 9.22
C THR A 73 6.36 2.35 8.31
N GLU A 74 6.39 3.66 8.12
CA GLU A 74 5.56 4.34 7.13
C GLU A 74 6.21 4.27 5.74
N ASN A 75 5.41 4.37 4.68
CA ASN A 75 5.85 4.40 3.28
C ASN A 75 6.59 3.14 2.80
N THR A 76 6.37 2.01 3.44
CA THR A 76 6.75 0.69 2.96
C THR A 76 5.50 -0.12 2.63
N TYR A 77 5.58 -0.97 1.61
CA TYR A 77 4.41 -1.65 1.04
C TYR A 77 4.50 -3.16 1.11
N THR A 78 5.65 -3.70 1.52
CA THR A 78 5.87 -5.13 1.73
C THR A 78 6.06 -5.43 3.21
N ASP A 79 5.71 -6.64 3.61
CA ASP A 79 5.97 -7.16 4.94
C ASP A 79 7.41 -7.69 5.02
N HIS A 80 8.06 -7.57 6.18
CA HIS A 80 9.46 -7.99 6.38
C HIS A 80 10.39 -7.42 5.30
N ASN A 81 10.39 -6.11 5.12
CA ASN A 81 10.99 -5.47 3.96
C ASN A 81 12.42 -4.96 4.18
N VAL A 82 13.12 -4.82 3.07
CA VAL A 82 14.34 -4.03 2.95
C VAL A 82 14.14 -3.00 1.84
N VAL A 83 14.55 -1.76 2.09
CA VAL A 83 14.42 -0.64 1.15
C VAL A 83 15.79 -0.04 0.89
N ILE A 84 16.09 0.21 -0.39
CA ILE A 84 17.24 1.01 -0.81
C ILE A 84 16.76 2.17 -1.68
N ASN A 85 17.30 3.34 -1.44
CA ASN A 85 17.01 4.53 -2.24
C ASN A 85 18.25 4.92 -3.05
N GLY A 86 18.03 5.19 -4.34
CA GLY A 86 18.98 5.86 -5.20
C GLY A 86 18.90 7.38 -5.01
N VAL A 87 19.62 8.10 -5.84
CA VAL A 87 19.57 9.56 -5.91
C VAL A 87 18.82 9.95 -7.16
N GLU A 88 17.66 10.60 -6.99
CA GLU A 88 16.89 11.12 -8.11
C GLU A 88 17.68 12.22 -8.85
N PRO A 89 17.53 12.34 -10.19
CA PRO A 89 18.11 13.43 -10.93
C PRO A 89 17.49 14.75 -10.47
N THR A 90 18.32 15.73 -10.20
CA THR A 90 17.89 17.08 -9.86
C THR A 90 18.08 18.02 -11.04
N THR A 91 17.12 18.88 -11.29
CA THR A 91 17.18 19.95 -12.27
C THR A 91 17.77 21.21 -11.64
N TYR A 92 18.76 21.82 -12.28
CA TYR A 92 19.33 23.09 -11.83
C TYR A 92 18.97 24.19 -12.82
N GLU A 93 18.69 25.36 -12.27
CA GLU A 93 18.64 26.57 -13.04
C GLU A 93 20.08 27.04 -13.34
N VAL A 94 20.44 27.18 -14.63
CA VAL A 94 21.78 27.65 -15.00
C VAL A 94 21.78 29.16 -14.99
N VAL A 95 22.52 29.72 -14.06
CA VAL A 95 22.78 31.18 -14.00
C VAL A 95 24.23 31.45 -14.37
N HIS A 96 24.47 32.38 -15.27
CA HIS A 96 25.82 32.84 -15.59
C HIS A 96 26.22 34.02 -14.71
N SER A 97 27.24 33.81 -13.84
CA SER A 97 27.74 34.84 -12.90
C SER A 97 26.63 35.39 -11.96
N GLY A 98 25.67 34.56 -11.55
CA GLY A 98 24.55 34.97 -10.69
C GLY A 98 23.44 35.74 -11.40
N VAL A 99 23.45 35.81 -12.73
CA VAL A 99 22.41 36.45 -13.54
C VAL A 99 21.76 35.40 -14.45
N PRO A 100 20.42 35.36 -14.56
CA PRO A 100 19.75 34.48 -15.50
C PRO A 100 20.22 34.72 -16.95
N VAL A 101 20.44 33.66 -17.70
CA VAL A 101 20.78 33.75 -19.11
C VAL A 101 19.52 34.09 -19.90
N VAL A 102 19.55 35.23 -20.60
CA VAL A 102 18.43 35.73 -21.41
C VAL A 102 18.79 35.66 -22.90
N HIS A 103 17.95 35.02 -23.71
CA HIS A 103 18.06 35.02 -25.15
C HIS A 103 16.82 35.69 -25.78
N ASP A 104 17.01 36.75 -26.58
CA ASP A 104 15.93 37.54 -27.16
C ASP A 104 14.88 38.08 -26.16
N GLY A 105 15.32 38.41 -24.94
CA GLY A 105 14.44 38.94 -23.89
C GLY A 105 13.65 37.86 -23.16
N VAL A 106 13.85 36.58 -23.46
CA VAL A 106 13.27 35.43 -22.79
C VAL A 106 14.35 34.75 -21.93
N GLU A 107 14.03 34.51 -20.69
CA GLU A 107 14.89 33.75 -19.79
C GLU A 107 15.05 32.31 -20.31
N VAL A 108 16.29 31.92 -20.61
CA VAL A 108 16.60 30.55 -21.05
C VAL A 108 16.96 29.75 -19.85
N VAL A 109 16.00 28.94 -19.39
CA VAL A 109 16.25 27.93 -18.37
C VAL A 109 16.94 26.73 -19.04
N HIS A 110 18.25 26.63 -18.90
CA HIS A 110 18.94 25.36 -19.17
C HIS A 110 18.75 24.44 -17.98
N THR A 111 17.94 23.45 -18.15
CA THR A 111 17.86 22.34 -17.21
C THR A 111 19.05 21.41 -17.43
N ASP A 112 20.12 21.64 -16.70
CA ASP A 112 21.15 20.60 -16.56
C ASP A 112 20.62 19.52 -15.63
N TYR A 113 20.51 18.31 -16.17
CA TYR A 113 20.23 17.15 -15.38
C TYR A 113 21.52 16.70 -14.72
N THR A 114 21.58 16.71 -13.38
CA THR A 114 22.51 15.80 -12.74
C THR A 114 21.96 14.40 -12.97
N THR A 115 22.77 13.57 -13.58
CA THR A 115 22.49 12.14 -13.66
C THR A 115 22.29 11.61 -12.25
N GLY A 116 21.06 11.23 -11.91
CA GLY A 116 20.77 10.54 -10.67
C GLY A 116 21.59 9.25 -10.57
N THR A 117 21.72 8.72 -9.40
CA THR A 117 22.34 7.40 -9.20
C THR A 117 21.22 6.39 -8.97
N PRO A 118 20.76 5.70 -10.02
CA PRO A 118 19.70 4.70 -9.88
C PRO A 118 20.26 3.45 -9.16
N VAL A 119 19.36 2.66 -8.62
CA VAL A 119 19.62 1.33 -8.08
C VAL A 119 18.96 0.29 -8.96
N THR A 120 19.68 -0.79 -9.23
CA THR A 120 19.21 -1.92 -10.03
C THR A 120 19.25 -3.24 -9.28
N SER A 121 19.82 -3.24 -8.06
CA SER A 121 19.89 -4.43 -7.22
C SER A 121 19.79 -4.09 -5.74
N ILE A 122 19.28 -5.04 -4.97
CA ILE A 122 19.19 -4.97 -3.52
C ILE A 122 19.67 -6.29 -2.91
N THR A 123 20.52 -6.19 -1.90
CA THR A 123 20.99 -7.33 -1.14
C THR A 123 20.24 -7.41 0.17
N THR A 124 19.78 -8.60 0.53
CA THR A 124 19.04 -8.85 1.76
C THR A 124 19.70 -9.97 2.54
N ASP A 125 19.61 -9.91 3.85
CA ASP A 125 20.07 -10.96 4.76
C ASP A 125 18.95 -11.96 5.09
N TYR A 126 17.95 -12.09 4.21
CA TYR A 126 16.88 -13.04 4.42
C TYR A 126 17.45 -14.46 4.50
N ASN A 127 17.01 -15.17 5.51
CA ASN A 127 17.38 -16.56 5.67
C ASN A 127 16.94 -17.36 4.43
N ALA A 128 17.76 -18.31 4.01
CA ALA A 128 17.49 -19.23 2.89
C ALA A 128 16.20 -20.07 3.06
N ALA A 129 15.52 -19.94 4.20
CA ALA A 129 14.25 -20.59 4.47
C ALA A 129 13.06 -20.01 3.67
N PHE A 130 13.15 -18.74 3.19
CA PHE A 130 12.11 -18.17 2.36
C PHE A 130 12.33 -18.54 0.89
N SER A 131 11.23 -18.94 0.24
CA SER A 131 11.25 -19.18 -1.21
C SER A 131 11.34 -17.84 -1.96
N ALA A 132 12.15 -17.76 -3.01
CA ALA A 132 12.23 -16.57 -3.87
C ALA A 132 10.88 -16.12 -4.44
N THR A 133 9.94 -17.04 -4.58
CA THR A 133 8.58 -16.77 -5.11
C THR A 133 7.65 -16.07 -4.10
N GLU A 134 8.00 -16.05 -2.82
CA GLU A 134 7.22 -15.38 -1.77
C GLU A 134 7.51 -13.89 -1.70
N PHE A 135 8.67 -13.47 -2.21
CA PHE A 135 9.05 -12.07 -2.23
C PHE A 135 8.45 -11.31 -3.42
N LYS A 136 8.15 -10.05 -3.16
CA LYS A 136 7.80 -9.06 -4.18
C LYS A 136 8.88 -8.00 -4.23
N VAL A 137 9.24 -7.61 -5.45
CA VAL A 137 10.17 -6.52 -5.72
C VAL A 137 9.37 -5.36 -6.28
N ILE A 138 9.49 -4.20 -5.64
CA ILE A 138 8.81 -2.96 -6.02
C ILE A 138 9.88 -1.93 -6.39
N ALA A 139 9.77 -1.39 -7.58
CA ALA A 139 10.63 -0.32 -8.08
C ALA A 139 9.77 0.89 -8.44
N ASP A 140 9.95 2.03 -7.75
CA ASP A 140 9.22 3.29 -7.95
C ASP A 140 7.68 3.07 -8.06
N TYR A 141 7.08 2.39 -7.06
CA TYR A 141 5.66 2.02 -7.01
C TYR A 141 5.19 1.04 -8.10
N SER A 142 6.10 0.37 -8.78
CA SER A 142 5.79 -0.65 -9.79
C SER A 142 6.33 -2.01 -9.37
N ILE A 143 5.50 -3.03 -9.45
CA ILE A 143 5.94 -4.40 -9.19
C ILE A 143 6.81 -4.88 -10.35
N MET A 144 7.92 -5.50 -10.03
CA MET A 144 8.89 -6.08 -10.96
C MET A 144 8.73 -7.60 -11.04
N PRO A 145 7.87 -8.12 -11.92
CA PRO A 145 7.66 -9.56 -12.03
C PRO A 145 8.85 -10.28 -12.68
N ASP A 146 9.71 -9.54 -13.35
CA ASP A 146 10.92 -9.99 -14.04
C ASP A 146 12.19 -9.85 -13.19
N ALA A 147 12.06 -9.46 -11.92
CA ALA A 147 13.18 -9.39 -11.01
C ALA A 147 13.84 -10.78 -10.87
N THR A 148 15.14 -10.84 -11.05
CA THR A 148 15.91 -12.06 -10.87
C THR A 148 16.41 -12.17 -9.45
N TYR A 149 16.49 -13.40 -8.95
CA TYR A 149 16.95 -13.72 -7.62
C TYR A 149 18.18 -14.60 -7.68
N GLU A 150 19.23 -14.19 -6.97
CA GLU A 150 20.42 -15.00 -6.77
C GLU A 150 20.70 -15.13 -5.26
N GLY A 151 20.53 -16.36 -4.73
CA GLY A 151 20.81 -16.67 -3.34
C GLY A 151 22.10 -17.46 -3.21
N THR A 152 23.08 -16.96 -2.46
CA THR A 152 24.32 -17.66 -2.20
C THR A 152 24.74 -17.45 -0.74
N GLY A 153 24.72 -18.52 0.06
CA GLY A 153 25.39 -18.52 1.36
C GLY A 153 24.86 -17.58 2.44
N GLY A 154 23.54 -17.29 2.45
CA GLY A 154 22.91 -16.43 3.45
C GLY A 154 22.74 -14.95 3.02
N SER A 155 23.16 -14.62 1.82
CA SER A 155 22.93 -13.32 1.20
C SER A 155 22.11 -13.50 -0.06
N ASN A 156 20.99 -12.80 -0.16
CA ASN A 156 20.07 -12.87 -1.28
C ASN A 156 20.13 -11.56 -2.07
N VAL A 157 20.39 -11.65 -3.37
CA VAL A 157 20.44 -10.49 -4.26
C VAL A 157 19.26 -10.53 -5.21
N PHE A 158 18.46 -9.46 -5.20
CA PHE A 158 17.40 -9.25 -6.16
C PHE A 158 17.85 -8.18 -7.17
N THR A 159 17.76 -8.49 -8.45
CA THR A 159 18.18 -7.60 -9.53
C THR A 159 17.02 -7.34 -10.46
N ILE A 160 16.84 -6.07 -10.86
CA ILE A 160 15.84 -5.62 -11.81
C ILE A 160 16.48 -5.18 -13.12
N THR A 161 15.69 -5.21 -14.20
CA THR A 161 16.17 -4.91 -15.57
C THR A 161 16.16 -3.44 -15.92
N ARG A 162 15.54 -2.60 -15.08
CA ARG A 162 15.44 -1.14 -15.28
C ARG A 162 16.08 -0.38 -14.12
N ASP A 163 16.44 0.86 -14.40
CA ASP A 163 16.85 1.81 -13.38
C ASP A 163 15.67 2.21 -12.47
N ALA A 164 15.91 2.28 -11.17
CA ALA A 164 14.94 2.73 -10.19
C ALA A 164 15.59 3.64 -9.16
N TYR A 165 14.83 4.58 -8.60
CA TYR A 165 15.31 5.46 -7.54
C TYR A 165 14.86 5.00 -6.15
N ARG A 166 13.91 4.09 -6.09
CA ARG A 166 13.52 3.40 -4.88
C ARG A 166 13.23 1.93 -5.17
N LEU A 167 13.97 1.06 -4.52
CA LEU A 167 13.80 -0.39 -4.63
C LEU A 167 13.44 -0.95 -3.26
N GLU A 168 12.35 -1.69 -3.19
CA GLU A 168 11.86 -2.35 -1.99
C GLU A 168 11.66 -3.84 -2.28
N VAL A 169 12.10 -4.67 -1.37
CA VAL A 169 11.88 -6.13 -1.43
C VAL A 169 11.30 -6.60 -0.10
N GLY A 170 10.29 -7.43 -0.15
CA GLY A 170 9.69 -8.04 1.03
C GLY A 170 8.58 -9.02 0.67
N LEU A 171 7.92 -9.55 1.70
CA LEU A 171 6.84 -10.49 1.55
C LEU A 171 5.56 -9.78 1.09
N ASN A 172 4.78 -10.45 0.26
CA ASN A 172 3.50 -9.93 -0.18
C ASN A 172 2.46 -9.99 0.95
N PHE A 173 1.66 -8.95 1.09
CA PHE A 173 0.45 -9.00 1.91
C PHE A 173 -0.75 -8.48 1.12
N LYS A 174 -1.95 -8.87 1.56
CA LYS A 174 -3.20 -8.49 0.91
C LYS A 174 -4.03 -7.66 1.86
N THR A 175 -4.63 -6.61 1.32
CA THR A 175 -5.60 -5.80 2.07
C THR A 175 -7.00 -6.09 1.57
N SER A 176 -7.94 -6.32 2.48
CA SER A 176 -9.35 -6.53 2.15
C SER A 176 -10.26 -5.80 3.13
N VAL A 177 -11.25 -5.11 2.59
CA VAL A 177 -12.33 -4.46 3.33
C VAL A 177 -13.66 -4.96 2.76
N ILE A 178 -14.47 -5.59 3.60
CA ILE A 178 -15.78 -6.10 3.22
C ILE A 178 -16.85 -5.25 3.90
N THR A 179 -17.76 -4.68 3.11
CA THR A 179 -18.88 -3.91 3.67
C THR A 179 -19.89 -4.85 4.33
N LEU A 180 -20.62 -4.33 5.28
CA LEU A 180 -21.80 -5.05 5.77
C LEU A 180 -22.85 -5.20 4.63
N PRO A 181 -23.73 -6.24 4.73
CA PRO A 181 -24.81 -6.41 3.79
C PRO A 181 -25.70 -5.17 3.74
N VAL A 182 -25.96 -4.68 2.54
CA VAL A 182 -26.79 -3.49 2.38
C VAL A 182 -28.22 -3.76 2.84
N SER A 183 -28.70 -2.97 3.78
CA SER A 183 -30.06 -3.05 4.31
C SER A 183 -30.66 -1.65 4.42
N ASN A 184 -31.82 -1.44 3.81
CA ASN A 184 -32.58 -0.21 3.92
C ASN A 184 -33.89 -0.47 4.66
N GLU A 185 -34.27 0.44 5.54
CA GLU A 185 -35.60 0.48 6.10
C GLU A 185 -36.59 1.10 5.09
N THR A 186 -37.70 0.44 4.87
CA THR A 186 -38.79 0.94 4.05
C THR A 186 -40.08 0.92 4.89
N GLN A 187 -41.12 1.61 4.45
CA GLN A 187 -42.43 1.54 5.10
C GLN A 187 -43.01 0.13 5.25
N LYS A 188 -42.49 -0.86 4.49
CA LYS A 188 -42.85 -2.28 4.52
C LYS A 188 -41.87 -3.14 5.32
N GLY A 189 -40.95 -2.53 6.06
CA GLY A 189 -39.93 -3.22 6.86
C GLY A 189 -38.54 -3.26 6.22
N VAL A 190 -37.64 -4.01 6.84
CA VAL A 190 -36.22 -4.11 6.47
C VAL A 190 -36.06 -4.91 5.19
N THR A 191 -35.19 -4.43 4.28
CA THR A 191 -34.97 -5.04 2.95
C THR A 191 -33.89 -6.12 2.94
N LEU A 192 -33.36 -6.53 4.09
CA LEU A 192 -32.25 -7.49 4.21
C LEU A 192 -32.50 -8.79 3.44
N HIS A 193 -33.74 -9.30 3.48
CA HIS A 193 -34.10 -10.59 2.85
C HIS A 193 -34.54 -10.47 1.37
N ARG A 194 -34.64 -9.27 0.83
CA ARG A 194 -35.02 -9.08 -0.58
C ARG A 194 -33.85 -9.30 -1.50
N ARG A 195 -34.10 -9.88 -2.66
CA ARG A 195 -33.09 -9.90 -3.74
C ARG A 195 -32.85 -8.49 -4.23
N LYS A 196 -31.60 -8.10 -4.27
CA LYS A 196 -31.14 -6.78 -4.69
C LYS A 196 -29.85 -6.92 -5.50
N ARG A 197 -29.51 -5.87 -6.22
CA ARG A 197 -28.27 -5.78 -6.99
C ARG A 197 -27.57 -4.48 -6.66
N ILE A 198 -26.28 -4.55 -6.37
CA ILE A 198 -25.43 -3.36 -6.42
C ILE A 198 -25.08 -3.14 -7.88
N VAL A 199 -25.58 -2.02 -8.44
CA VAL A 199 -25.38 -1.65 -9.86
C VAL A 199 -24.02 -0.99 -10.03
N LYS A 200 -23.70 -0.06 -9.12
CA LYS A 200 -22.52 0.77 -9.17
C LYS A 200 -21.87 0.84 -7.80
N VAL A 201 -20.56 0.86 -7.78
CA VAL A 201 -19.74 1.14 -6.60
C VAL A 201 -18.83 2.30 -6.92
N ASP A 202 -18.87 3.34 -6.11
CA ASP A 202 -17.98 4.49 -6.12
C ASP A 202 -16.98 4.32 -4.98
N ILE A 203 -15.70 4.20 -5.31
CA ILE A 203 -14.62 4.03 -4.33
C ILE A 203 -13.81 5.32 -4.30
N ASN A 204 -13.78 5.97 -3.14
CA ASN A 204 -12.92 7.13 -2.91
C ASN A 204 -11.59 6.68 -2.32
N VAL A 205 -10.51 6.94 -3.04
CA VAL A 205 -9.14 6.55 -2.65
C VAL A 205 -8.19 7.75 -2.62
N LEU A 206 -7.12 7.60 -1.86
CA LEU A 206 -6.02 8.56 -1.77
C LEU A 206 -4.71 7.84 -2.09
N ASN A 207 -3.95 8.38 -3.06
CA ASN A 207 -2.63 7.87 -3.44
C ASN A 207 -2.58 6.34 -3.54
N SER A 208 -3.49 5.75 -4.34
CA SER A 208 -3.71 4.31 -4.35
C SER A 208 -3.50 3.70 -5.72
N LEU A 209 -2.99 2.48 -5.72
CA LEU A 209 -2.80 1.62 -6.90
C LEU A 209 -3.37 0.23 -6.62
N GLY A 210 -3.63 -0.57 -7.65
CA GLY A 210 -3.95 -1.98 -7.52
C GLY A 210 -5.30 -2.30 -6.88
N VAL A 211 -6.32 -1.45 -7.05
CA VAL A 211 -7.61 -1.59 -6.36
C VAL A 211 -8.58 -2.49 -7.13
N TYR A 212 -9.14 -3.47 -6.44
CA TYR A 212 -10.20 -4.36 -6.93
C TYR A 212 -11.50 -4.08 -6.17
N ALA A 213 -12.64 -4.13 -6.88
CA ALA A 213 -13.93 -4.33 -6.24
C ALA A 213 -14.53 -5.65 -6.70
N ARG A 214 -14.74 -6.55 -5.77
CA ARG A 214 -15.04 -7.96 -6.05
C ARG A 214 -14.02 -8.55 -7.02
N LYS A 215 -14.43 -8.91 -8.24
CA LYS A 215 -13.57 -9.50 -9.28
C LYS A 215 -13.09 -8.50 -10.33
N ARG A 216 -13.44 -7.21 -10.20
CA ARG A 216 -13.09 -6.19 -11.18
C ARG A 216 -11.91 -5.36 -10.71
N TYR A 217 -10.91 -5.27 -11.56
CA TYR A 217 -9.74 -4.42 -11.38
C TYR A 217 -10.01 -3.01 -11.89
N THR A 218 -9.53 -2.00 -11.18
CA THR A 218 -9.52 -0.63 -11.66
C THR A 218 -8.19 -0.34 -12.33
N ALA A 219 -8.22 0.13 -13.58
CA ALA A 219 -6.98 0.49 -14.28
C ALA A 219 -6.20 1.57 -13.50
N ASP A 220 -4.90 1.33 -13.31
CA ASP A 220 -4.01 2.27 -12.65
C ASP A 220 -3.38 3.26 -13.63
N ARG A 221 -3.28 2.90 -14.90
CA ARG A 221 -2.73 3.74 -15.95
C ARG A 221 -3.83 4.32 -16.84
N GLN A 222 -3.70 5.59 -17.17
CA GLN A 222 -4.49 6.23 -18.22
C GLN A 222 -3.86 5.95 -19.59
N PHE A 223 -4.66 6.00 -20.67
CA PHE A 223 -4.19 5.76 -22.04
C PHE A 223 -3.07 6.70 -22.52
N THR A 224 -2.90 7.83 -21.85
CA THR A 224 -1.92 8.87 -22.20
C THR A 224 -0.57 8.71 -21.49
N VAL A 225 -0.45 7.74 -20.56
CA VAL A 225 0.77 7.57 -19.77
C VAL A 225 1.76 6.67 -20.52
N VAL A 226 3.03 7.05 -20.50
CA VAL A 226 4.13 6.26 -21.06
C VAL A 226 4.27 4.94 -20.29
N LEU A 227 4.38 3.83 -21.00
CA LEU A 227 4.39 2.49 -20.40
C LEU A 227 5.68 2.19 -19.61
N ASP A 228 6.77 2.85 -19.95
CA ASP A 228 8.07 2.65 -19.31
C ASP A 228 8.26 3.44 -18.00
N GLU A 229 7.29 4.30 -17.67
CA GLU A 229 7.29 5.03 -16.40
C GLU A 229 6.49 4.31 -15.32
N ALA A 230 6.87 4.50 -14.07
CA ALA A 230 6.12 3.98 -12.92
C ALA A 230 4.68 4.55 -12.89
N PRO A 231 3.66 3.76 -12.52
CA PRO A 231 2.30 4.27 -12.43
C PRO A 231 2.19 5.29 -11.30
N THR A 232 1.62 6.46 -11.60
CA THR A 232 1.37 7.47 -10.57
C THR A 232 0.19 7.06 -9.69
N PRO A 233 0.33 7.06 -8.35
CA PRO A 233 -0.76 6.77 -7.44
C PRO A 233 -1.96 7.70 -7.67
N PHE A 234 -3.16 7.12 -7.73
CA PHE A 234 -4.39 7.84 -8.03
C PHE A 234 -5.07 8.35 -6.75
N THR A 235 -5.57 9.58 -6.82
CA THR A 235 -6.43 10.19 -5.79
C THR A 235 -7.75 10.62 -6.40
N GLY A 236 -8.86 10.18 -5.81
CA GLY A 236 -10.20 10.55 -6.28
C GLY A 236 -11.17 9.37 -6.26
N PHE A 237 -12.24 9.50 -7.04
CA PHE A 237 -13.27 8.47 -7.16
C PHE A 237 -12.99 7.54 -8.33
N LYS A 238 -13.11 6.23 -8.07
CA LYS A 238 -13.13 5.18 -9.10
C LYS A 238 -14.52 4.55 -9.11
N GLU A 239 -15.16 4.57 -10.28
CA GLU A 239 -16.51 4.03 -10.48
C GLU A 239 -16.43 2.63 -11.09
N MET A 240 -17.20 1.71 -10.52
CA MET A 240 -17.29 0.34 -11.05
C MET A 240 -18.72 -0.16 -11.09
N TYR A 241 -19.09 -0.76 -12.22
CA TYR A 241 -20.39 -1.40 -12.39
C TYR A 241 -20.29 -2.88 -12.06
N LEU A 242 -21.16 -3.35 -11.17
CA LEU A 242 -21.20 -4.73 -10.73
C LEU A 242 -22.42 -5.45 -11.32
N LEU A 243 -22.29 -6.77 -11.43
CA LEU A 243 -23.35 -7.66 -11.93
C LEU A 243 -23.75 -8.65 -10.85
N GLY A 244 -24.98 -9.14 -10.95
CA GLY A 244 -25.51 -10.20 -10.11
C GLY A 244 -26.51 -9.70 -9.07
N TYR A 245 -27.51 -10.56 -8.78
CA TYR A 245 -28.52 -10.38 -7.74
C TYR A 245 -28.25 -11.35 -6.60
N ASP A 246 -28.27 -10.86 -5.36
CA ASP A 246 -28.19 -11.66 -4.15
C ASP A 246 -29.07 -11.06 -3.05
N ARG A 247 -29.29 -11.81 -1.98
CA ARG A 247 -29.96 -11.34 -0.78
C ARG A 247 -29.00 -10.58 0.13
N LEU A 248 -27.78 -11.11 0.31
CA LEU A 248 -26.70 -10.51 1.06
C LEU A 248 -25.73 -9.87 0.05
N GLN A 249 -25.98 -8.60 -0.30
CA GLN A 249 -25.10 -7.85 -1.19
C GLN A 249 -24.03 -7.13 -0.36
N GLU A 250 -22.83 -7.64 -0.44
CA GLU A 250 -21.62 -7.08 0.18
C GLU A 250 -20.67 -6.64 -0.94
N VAL A 251 -19.88 -5.64 -0.68
CA VAL A 251 -18.79 -5.20 -1.55
C VAL A 251 -17.47 -5.49 -0.86
N GLU A 252 -16.68 -6.33 -1.47
CA GLU A 252 -15.29 -6.53 -1.10
C GLU A 252 -14.43 -5.58 -1.92
N ILE A 253 -13.72 -4.68 -1.24
CA ILE A 253 -12.65 -3.87 -1.81
C ILE A 253 -11.35 -4.49 -1.35
N ARG A 254 -10.48 -4.84 -2.30
CA ARG A 254 -9.22 -5.50 -1.98
C ARG A 254 -8.07 -4.99 -2.82
N GLN A 255 -6.89 -5.18 -2.29
CA GLN A 255 -5.63 -5.04 -2.98
C GLN A 255 -4.86 -6.36 -2.82
N GLU A 256 -4.37 -6.91 -3.92
CA GLU A 256 -3.68 -8.20 -3.93
C GLU A 256 -2.16 -8.05 -4.00
N GLU A 257 -1.70 -6.88 -4.42
CA GLU A 257 -0.30 -6.55 -4.58
C GLU A 257 0.13 -5.50 -3.56
N PRO A 258 1.37 -5.54 -3.07
CA PRO A 258 1.85 -4.64 -2.02
C PRO A 258 2.18 -3.25 -2.59
N LEU A 259 1.15 -2.47 -2.86
CA LEU A 259 1.21 -1.12 -3.42
C LEU A 259 0.52 -0.13 -2.47
N PRO A 260 0.74 1.19 -2.63
CA PRO A 260 0.05 2.17 -1.81
C PRO A 260 -1.48 2.03 -1.92
N PHE A 261 -2.17 2.01 -0.76
CA PHE A 261 -3.62 1.92 -0.72
C PHE A 261 -4.19 2.64 0.49
N THR A 262 -5.03 3.64 0.24
CA THR A 262 -5.80 4.34 1.28
C THR A 262 -7.24 4.48 0.82
N LEU A 263 -8.15 3.78 1.49
CA LEU A 263 -9.58 3.85 1.23
C LEU A 263 -10.21 4.93 2.11
N ARG A 264 -10.83 5.94 1.49
CA ARG A 264 -11.54 7.04 2.18
C ARG A 264 -13.02 6.78 2.35
N GLY A 265 -13.63 6.08 1.40
CA GLY A 265 -15.06 5.83 1.45
C GLY A 265 -15.56 4.96 0.31
N ILE A 266 -16.75 4.40 0.50
CA ILE A 266 -17.43 3.55 -0.47
C ILE A 266 -18.87 4.06 -0.61
N GLY A 267 -19.29 4.35 -1.84
CA GLY A 267 -20.67 4.62 -2.21
C GLY A 267 -21.25 3.46 -3.01
N THR A 268 -22.52 3.11 -2.81
CA THR A 268 -23.18 2.03 -3.57
C THR A 268 -24.53 2.49 -4.11
N GLU A 269 -24.78 2.21 -5.38
CA GLU A 269 -26.09 2.34 -6.01
C GLU A 269 -26.77 0.96 -6.08
N ILE A 270 -28.01 0.87 -5.61
CA ILE A 270 -28.71 -0.40 -5.43
C ILE A 270 -30.00 -0.40 -6.25
N ALA A 271 -30.23 -1.49 -6.98
CA ALA A 271 -31.51 -1.82 -7.61
C ALA A 271 -32.16 -3.03 -6.90
N TYR A 272 -33.50 -2.97 -6.75
CA TYR A 272 -34.33 -3.99 -6.12
C TYR A 272 -35.15 -4.79 -7.13
#